data_8ac978ad28f07d0b23d273e4aaade3c1
#
_entry.id   8ac978ad28f07d0b23d273e4aaade3c1
#
_cell.length_a   1.000
_cell.length_b   1.000
_cell.length_c   1.000
_cell.angle_alpha   90.00
_cell.angle_beta   90.00
_cell.angle_gamma   90.00
#
_symmetry.space_group_name_H-M   'P 1'
#
loop_
_entity.id
_entity.type
_entity.pdbx_description
1 polymer ?
#
loop_
_entity_poly.entity_id
_entity_poly.type
_entity_poly.pdbx_seq_one_letter_code
_entity_poly.pdbx_strand_id
1 'polypeptide(L)'
;MEGPCLCVWEGRVPVDPLWNSATALHAAAQRRPGALIRIGRRHRCWTLAVLAERIGCSPATVSRLERRTQIADLALVHRAAQEVGVPRHILMASLAPPPATATAATRVTASQRDAEEDPMRRRTLLAAAAAAGPAALLMGLDDALADTPAPHGAGPLERRLAGARALYDQGEHRRLLAAMPGLIADAHHAAGSRRSLDQARLSAVYSLASAVLIKLGSHDRARLTADRARTWAEISGTPLAAAAAARELAIVLRHQGQHGAAQRLMSSATDDLEASGLRTDATTAAYAQMLCTLAYTAARAGRRAEALAMTDEARRAARRLPPVIPQGRLFAISPAAVDLYAVGVHWALGDAGAALDAGRNLRPEHFPTAERRARLGTDMARAWWAWQRPEQTTHALLDAYRASPGEVRDRPAIRHIVTELAERHPRTSGVRELHTAVTQAL
;
A
#
# COMPACT_ATOMS: atom_id res chain seq x y z
N MET A 1 13.87 -55.88 0.40
CA MET A 1 12.72 -55.03 0.03
C MET A 1 12.93 -53.70 0.69
N GLU A 2 13.47 -52.82 -0.12
CA GLU A 2 13.93 -51.50 0.26
C GLU A 2 12.77 -50.49 0.14
N GLY A 3 12.50 -49.75 1.21
CA GLY A 3 11.54 -48.64 1.22
C GLY A 3 12.21 -47.35 0.78
N PRO A 4 11.53 -46.42 0.08
CA PRO A 4 12.13 -45.21 -0.45
C PRO A 4 12.33 -44.16 0.60
N CYS A 5 13.54 -43.61 0.61
CA CYS A 5 14.01 -42.46 1.38
C CYS A 5 13.27 -41.21 0.94
N LEU A 6 12.57 -40.54 1.86
CA LEU A 6 12.00 -39.21 1.67
C LEU A 6 13.10 -38.18 1.83
N CYS A 7 13.66 -37.69 0.72
CA CYS A 7 14.50 -36.50 0.71
C CYS A 7 13.64 -35.25 0.87
N VAL A 8 13.72 -34.62 2.03
CA VAL A 8 13.19 -33.28 2.31
C VAL A 8 14.03 -32.28 1.51
N TRP A 9 13.42 -31.59 0.57
CA TRP A 9 14.03 -30.55 -0.24
C TRP A 9 13.97 -29.21 0.51
N GLU A 10 15.05 -28.90 1.26
CA GLU A 10 15.27 -27.54 1.77
C GLU A 10 15.84 -26.68 0.64
N GLY A 11 14.95 -25.93 -0.02
CA GLY A 11 15.31 -24.98 -1.09
C GLY A 11 15.93 -23.68 -0.59
N ARG A 12 17.10 -23.71 0.03
CA ARG A 12 17.98 -22.54 0.10
C ARG A 12 18.80 -22.51 -1.17
N VAL A 13 18.52 -21.52 -2.06
CA VAL A 13 19.45 -21.18 -3.13
C VAL A 13 20.78 -20.78 -2.47
N PRO A 14 21.89 -21.52 -2.66
CA PRO A 14 23.16 -21.16 -2.03
C PRO A 14 23.60 -19.80 -2.55
N VAL A 15 23.74 -18.84 -1.64
CA VAL A 15 24.35 -17.54 -1.97
C VAL A 15 25.78 -17.81 -2.36
N ASP A 16 26.17 -17.40 -3.59
CA ASP A 16 27.52 -17.56 -4.11
C ASP A 16 28.53 -17.00 -3.09
N PRO A 17 29.52 -17.81 -2.64
CA PRO A 17 30.52 -17.42 -1.64
C PRO A 17 31.24 -16.10 -1.96
N LEU A 18 31.28 -15.69 -3.22
CA LEU A 18 31.80 -14.41 -3.68
C LEU A 18 31.23 -13.23 -2.89
N TRP A 19 29.94 -13.25 -2.60
CA TRP A 19 29.25 -12.12 -1.99
C TRP A 19 29.47 -12.01 -0.47
N ASN A 20 30.01 -13.05 0.16
CA ASN A 20 30.48 -13.05 1.55
C ASN A 20 31.98 -12.71 1.64
N SER A 21 32.66 -12.43 0.53
CA SER A 21 34.07 -12.05 0.54
C SER A 21 34.29 -10.67 1.16
N ALA A 22 35.43 -10.49 1.84
CA ALA A 22 35.81 -9.21 2.43
C ALA A 22 35.75 -8.04 1.41
N THR A 23 36.12 -8.32 0.15
CA THR A 23 36.10 -7.33 -0.95
C THR A 23 34.69 -6.91 -1.31
N ALA A 24 33.72 -7.83 -1.39
CA ALA A 24 32.33 -7.51 -1.70
C ALA A 24 31.65 -6.77 -0.54
N LEU A 25 31.86 -7.24 0.70
CA LEU A 25 31.33 -6.59 1.89
C LEU A 25 31.92 -5.19 2.08
N HIS A 26 33.21 -5.00 1.82
CA HIS A 26 33.85 -3.69 1.86
C HIS A 26 33.28 -2.75 0.78
N ALA A 27 33.07 -3.22 -0.44
CA ALA A 27 32.46 -2.43 -1.51
C ALA A 27 31.01 -2.01 -1.15
N ALA A 28 30.24 -2.87 -0.51
CA ALA A 28 28.91 -2.57 0.00
C ALA A 28 28.95 -1.50 1.12
N ALA A 29 29.83 -1.66 2.10
CA ALA A 29 30.04 -0.72 3.21
C ALA A 29 30.51 0.66 2.72
N GLN A 30 31.35 0.70 1.69
CA GLN A 30 31.82 1.91 1.03
C GLN A 30 30.79 2.54 0.09
N ARG A 31 29.58 1.96 -0.03
CA ARG A 31 28.49 2.45 -0.88
C ARG A 31 28.88 2.61 -2.34
N ARG A 32 29.55 1.61 -2.86
CA ARG A 32 30.07 1.57 -4.24
C ARG A 32 29.39 0.46 -5.05
N PRO A 33 28.13 0.62 -5.47
CA PRO A 33 27.42 -0.41 -6.23
C PRO A 33 28.10 -0.74 -7.57
N GLY A 34 28.74 0.23 -8.20
CA GLY A 34 29.57 -0.02 -9.38
C GLY A 34 30.75 -0.97 -9.12
N ALA A 35 31.34 -0.93 -7.92
CA ALA A 35 32.39 -1.86 -7.52
C ALA A 35 31.84 -3.28 -7.35
N LEU A 36 30.63 -3.46 -6.80
CA LEU A 36 29.97 -4.76 -6.72
C LEU A 36 29.69 -5.36 -8.10
N ILE A 37 29.18 -4.55 -9.03
CA ILE A 37 28.96 -4.97 -10.43
C ILE A 37 30.27 -5.42 -11.06
N ARG A 38 31.35 -4.67 -10.86
CA ARG A 38 32.68 -5.02 -11.35
C ARG A 38 33.21 -6.34 -10.76
N ILE A 39 32.99 -6.60 -9.47
CA ILE A 39 33.36 -7.84 -8.79
C ILE A 39 32.60 -9.02 -9.43
N GLY A 40 31.29 -8.93 -9.55
CA GLY A 40 30.47 -9.99 -10.15
C GLY A 40 30.78 -10.24 -11.61
N ARG A 41 30.99 -9.19 -12.41
CA ARG A 41 31.40 -9.32 -13.82
C ARG A 41 32.74 -10.04 -13.95
N ARG A 42 33.76 -9.67 -13.16
CA ARG A 42 35.09 -10.31 -13.18
C ARG A 42 35.03 -11.77 -12.72
N HIS A 43 34.25 -12.07 -11.71
CA HIS A 43 34.06 -13.44 -11.25
C HIS A 43 33.46 -14.34 -12.35
N ARG A 44 32.60 -13.77 -13.21
CA ARG A 44 32.04 -14.46 -14.38
C ARG A 44 32.97 -14.45 -15.60
N CYS A 45 34.18 -13.91 -15.48
CA CYS A 45 35.13 -13.73 -16.58
C CYS A 45 34.56 -12.93 -17.78
N TRP A 46 33.58 -12.04 -17.54
CA TRP A 46 32.97 -11.24 -18.59
C TRP A 46 33.78 -9.98 -18.88
N THR A 47 33.89 -9.63 -20.19
CA THR A 47 34.39 -8.34 -20.61
C THR A 47 33.36 -7.24 -20.40
N LEU A 48 33.77 -5.96 -20.50
CA LEU A 48 32.82 -4.84 -20.48
C LEU A 48 31.80 -4.92 -21.63
N ALA A 49 32.22 -5.45 -22.79
CA ALA A 49 31.36 -5.62 -23.97
C ALA A 49 30.27 -6.67 -23.72
N VAL A 50 30.60 -7.81 -23.11
CA VAL A 50 29.62 -8.87 -22.77
C VAL A 50 28.56 -8.37 -21.80
N LEU A 51 28.95 -7.63 -20.75
CA LEU A 51 27.96 -7.08 -19.83
C LEU A 51 27.10 -5.98 -20.48
N ALA A 52 27.75 -5.14 -21.34
CA ALA A 52 27.07 -4.07 -22.07
C ALA A 52 25.95 -4.61 -22.98
N GLU A 53 26.23 -5.67 -23.72
CA GLU A 53 25.27 -6.36 -24.59
C GLU A 53 24.08 -6.90 -23.80
N ARG A 54 24.34 -7.57 -22.65
CA ARG A 54 23.31 -8.16 -21.80
C ARG A 54 22.35 -7.14 -21.19
N ILE A 55 22.86 -5.95 -20.88
CA ILE A 55 22.03 -4.88 -20.26
C ILE A 55 21.58 -3.81 -21.25
N GLY A 56 21.85 -3.98 -22.55
CA GLY A 56 21.40 -3.09 -23.62
C GLY A 56 22.05 -1.70 -23.58
N CYS A 57 23.38 -1.62 -23.38
CA CYS A 57 24.11 -0.34 -23.38
C CYS A 57 25.50 -0.45 -24.00
N SER A 58 26.28 0.65 -24.06
CA SER A 58 27.63 0.64 -24.57
C SER A 58 28.68 0.19 -23.54
N PRO A 59 29.80 -0.42 -23.94
CA PRO A 59 30.91 -0.77 -23.04
C PRO A 59 31.46 0.43 -22.27
N ALA A 60 31.44 1.62 -22.86
CA ALA A 60 31.81 2.87 -22.21
C ALA A 60 30.85 3.24 -21.07
N THR A 61 29.56 2.92 -21.21
CA THR A 61 28.56 3.11 -20.17
C THR A 61 28.80 2.18 -18.99
N VAL A 62 29.07 0.89 -19.23
CA VAL A 62 29.45 -0.07 -18.18
C VAL A 62 30.71 0.37 -17.44
N SER A 63 31.75 0.80 -18.19
CA SER A 63 32.97 1.30 -17.59
C SER A 63 32.78 2.53 -16.70
N ARG A 64 31.87 3.45 -17.08
CA ARG A 64 31.49 4.60 -16.27
C ARG A 64 30.68 4.17 -15.03
N LEU A 65 29.75 3.23 -15.18
CA LEU A 65 28.96 2.65 -14.09
C LEU A 65 29.87 2.03 -13.01
N GLU A 66 30.90 1.25 -13.42
CA GLU A 66 31.82 0.60 -12.50
C GLU A 66 32.75 1.55 -11.75
N ARG A 67 33.00 2.75 -12.31
CA ARG A 67 33.96 3.74 -11.74
C ARG A 67 33.29 4.84 -10.93
N ARG A 68 32.04 5.20 -11.22
CA ARG A 68 31.37 6.33 -10.57
C ARG A 68 30.96 5.98 -9.15
N THR A 69 31.12 6.96 -8.25
CA THR A 69 30.61 6.94 -6.88
C THR A 69 29.19 7.47 -6.79
N GLN A 70 28.76 8.34 -7.72
CA GLN A 70 27.40 8.85 -7.81
C GLN A 70 26.63 8.12 -8.92
N ILE A 71 25.44 7.68 -8.59
CA ILE A 71 24.55 6.91 -9.47
C ILE A 71 23.66 7.91 -10.21
N ALA A 72 23.83 7.96 -11.53
CA ALA A 72 22.98 8.79 -12.40
C ALA A 72 21.75 8.02 -12.91
N ASP A 73 21.83 6.68 -12.99
CA ASP A 73 20.76 5.81 -13.49
C ASP A 73 20.64 4.56 -12.61
N LEU A 74 19.65 4.58 -11.72
CA LEU A 74 19.38 3.49 -10.78
C LEU A 74 18.86 2.24 -11.50
N ALA A 75 18.10 2.41 -12.59
CA ALA A 75 17.54 1.30 -13.35
C ALA A 75 18.65 0.50 -14.05
N LEU A 76 19.66 1.20 -14.56
CA LEU A 76 20.83 0.58 -15.18
C LEU A 76 21.68 -0.18 -14.14
N VAL A 77 21.87 0.41 -12.94
CA VAL A 77 22.56 -0.26 -11.82
C VAL A 77 21.84 -1.54 -11.42
N HIS A 78 20.52 -1.51 -11.29
CA HIS A 78 19.72 -2.68 -10.94
C HIS A 78 19.84 -3.80 -12.00
N ARG A 79 19.69 -3.47 -13.28
CA ARG A 79 19.86 -4.45 -14.38
C ARG A 79 21.26 -5.06 -14.37
N ALA A 80 22.30 -4.23 -14.27
CA ALA A 80 23.67 -4.71 -14.25
C ALA A 80 23.96 -5.60 -13.03
N ALA A 81 23.49 -5.22 -11.84
CA ALA A 81 23.64 -6.00 -10.61
C ALA A 81 22.91 -7.35 -10.69
N GLN A 82 21.72 -7.38 -11.27
CA GLN A 82 20.94 -8.59 -11.49
C GLN A 82 21.66 -9.55 -12.46
N GLU A 83 22.17 -9.05 -13.58
CA GLU A 83 22.92 -9.85 -14.55
C GLU A 83 24.20 -10.47 -13.96
N VAL A 84 24.93 -9.73 -13.15
CA VAL A 84 26.15 -10.26 -12.51
C VAL A 84 25.85 -11.02 -11.20
N GLY A 85 24.60 -11.14 -10.78
CA GLY A 85 24.18 -11.95 -9.64
C GLY A 85 24.48 -11.31 -8.29
N VAL A 86 24.51 -9.99 -8.16
CA VAL A 86 24.63 -9.32 -6.84
C VAL A 86 23.39 -9.58 -6.02
N PRO A 87 23.49 -10.17 -4.81
CA PRO A 87 22.33 -10.36 -3.93
C PRO A 87 21.67 -9.03 -3.58
N ARG A 88 20.35 -9.02 -3.60
CA ARG A 88 19.55 -7.79 -3.41
C ARG A 88 19.89 -7.04 -2.12
N HIS A 89 20.10 -7.76 -1.00
CA HIS A 89 20.46 -7.16 0.28
C HIS A 89 21.81 -6.46 0.26
N ILE A 90 22.81 -7.00 -0.46
CA ILE A 90 24.16 -6.39 -0.61
C ILE A 90 24.08 -5.16 -1.51
N LEU A 91 23.31 -5.23 -2.61
CA LEU A 91 23.08 -4.08 -3.48
C LEU A 91 22.41 -2.96 -2.72
N MET A 92 21.35 -3.26 -1.96
CA MET A 92 20.61 -2.26 -1.16
C MET A 92 21.48 -1.62 -0.08
N ALA A 93 22.34 -2.39 0.60
CA ALA A 93 23.33 -1.86 1.54
C ALA A 93 24.27 -0.84 0.88
N SER A 94 24.65 -1.09 -0.40
CA SER A 94 25.51 -0.17 -1.16
C SER A 94 24.81 1.07 -1.68
N LEU A 95 23.48 1.09 -1.71
CA LEU A 95 22.64 2.20 -2.16
C LEU A 95 22.08 3.05 -1.03
N ALA A 96 22.24 2.63 0.24
CA ALA A 96 21.72 3.33 1.41
C ALA A 96 22.35 4.74 1.53
N PRO A 97 21.61 5.80 1.95
CA PRO A 97 22.17 7.12 2.20
C PRO A 97 23.18 7.09 3.35
N PRO A 98 24.16 8.04 3.43
CA PRO A 98 25.10 8.13 4.54
C PRO A 98 24.35 8.26 5.87
N PRO A 99 24.80 7.63 6.96
CA PRO A 99 24.32 7.99 8.27
C PRO A 99 24.65 9.46 8.47
N ALA A 100 23.64 10.25 8.85
CA ALA A 100 23.87 11.63 9.24
C ALA A 100 24.97 11.63 10.32
N THR A 101 26.06 12.33 10.09
CA THR A 101 27.18 12.44 11.02
C THR A 101 26.66 12.98 12.34
N ALA A 102 26.58 12.11 13.33
CA ALA A 102 26.33 12.49 14.71
C ALA A 102 27.55 13.25 15.22
N THR A 103 27.42 14.57 15.28
CA THR A 103 28.35 15.40 16.06
C THR A 103 28.04 15.24 17.54
N ALA A 104 29.05 14.82 18.29
CA ALA A 104 29.17 14.83 19.74
C ALA A 104 28.28 13.85 20.52
N ALA A 105 28.89 12.70 20.84
CA ALA A 105 28.48 11.83 21.92
C ALA A 105 28.64 12.54 23.26
N THR A 106 27.54 12.93 23.89
CA THR A 106 27.54 13.14 25.35
C THR A 106 27.09 11.84 25.99
N ARG A 107 28.01 11.17 26.70
CA ARG A 107 27.74 10.05 27.58
C ARG A 107 26.76 10.53 28.66
N VAL A 108 25.55 9.99 28.66
CA VAL A 108 24.66 10.07 29.81
C VAL A 108 24.52 8.68 30.41
N THR A 109 25.09 8.53 31.58
CA THR A 109 24.94 7.40 32.48
C THR A 109 23.45 7.14 32.75
N ALA A 110 23.07 5.86 32.62
CA ALA A 110 21.76 5.38 33.00
C ALA A 110 21.51 5.64 34.49
N SER A 111 20.54 6.47 34.79
CA SER A 111 19.91 6.53 36.11
C SER A 111 18.43 6.32 35.89
N GLN A 112 17.95 5.20 36.40
CA GLN A 112 16.52 4.92 36.53
C GLN A 112 15.90 5.96 37.45
N ARG A 113 14.95 6.75 36.94
CA ARG A 113 13.92 7.44 37.72
C ARG A 113 12.71 7.72 36.83
N ASP A 114 11.62 7.16 37.29
CA ASP A 114 10.22 7.51 37.16
C ASP A 114 9.75 8.20 35.85
N ALA A 115 9.03 7.43 35.07
CA ALA A 115 8.36 7.86 33.87
C ALA A 115 7.07 8.64 34.22
N GLU A 116 7.20 9.94 34.44
CA GLU A 116 6.08 10.87 34.16
C GLU A 116 6.05 11.11 32.65
N GLU A 117 4.96 10.65 32.02
CA GLU A 117 4.74 10.80 30.57
C GLU A 117 4.56 12.27 30.18
N ASP A 118 5.59 12.85 29.59
CA ASP A 118 5.58 14.22 29.09
C ASP A 118 4.75 14.33 27.78
N PRO A 119 3.60 15.03 27.78
CA PRO A 119 2.78 15.29 26.60
C PRO A 119 3.54 16.02 25.49
N MET A 120 4.62 16.74 25.82
CA MET A 120 5.51 17.42 24.88
C MET A 120 6.32 16.45 24.00
N ARG A 121 6.78 15.32 24.55
CA ARG A 121 7.51 14.31 23.77
C ARG A 121 6.64 13.65 22.71
N ARG A 122 5.35 13.41 22.99
CA ARG A 122 4.39 12.90 21.99
C ARG A 122 4.19 13.87 20.84
N ARG A 123 4.08 15.18 21.12
CA ARG A 123 3.95 16.21 20.07
C ARG A 123 5.23 16.32 19.24
N THR A 124 6.41 16.22 19.87
CA THR A 124 7.70 16.34 19.19
C THR A 124 7.97 15.10 18.32
N LEU A 125 7.65 13.88 18.77
CA LEU A 125 7.77 12.65 17.98
C LEU A 125 6.79 12.63 16.79
N LEU A 126 5.55 13.09 16.99
CA LEU A 126 4.57 13.20 15.91
C LEU A 126 4.95 14.30 14.90
N ALA A 127 5.52 15.42 15.37
CA ALA A 127 6.03 16.47 14.49
C ALA A 127 7.28 16.03 13.70
N ALA A 128 8.21 15.31 14.33
CA ALA A 128 9.38 14.73 13.67
C ALA A 128 8.98 13.66 12.64
N ALA A 129 7.99 12.82 12.96
CA ALA A 129 7.46 11.85 12.02
C ALA A 129 6.68 12.48 10.85
N ALA A 130 6.01 13.62 11.09
CA ALA A 130 5.35 14.40 10.03
C ALA A 130 6.36 15.09 9.10
N ALA A 131 7.57 15.40 9.59
CA ALA A 131 8.68 15.95 8.81
C ALA A 131 9.52 14.87 8.08
N ALA A 132 9.36 13.58 8.43
CA ALA A 132 10.04 12.49 7.75
C ALA A 132 9.49 12.33 6.33
N GLY A 133 10.37 12.25 5.34
CA GLY A 133 9.97 11.96 3.96
C GLY A 133 9.27 10.60 3.83
N PRO A 134 8.44 10.39 2.79
CA PRO A 134 7.68 9.15 2.59
C PRO A 134 8.54 7.88 2.64
N ALA A 135 9.78 7.95 2.14
CA ALA A 135 10.73 6.84 2.16
C ALA A 135 11.13 6.42 3.58
N ALA A 136 11.38 7.37 4.48
CA ALA A 136 11.74 7.08 5.86
C ALA A 136 10.59 6.43 6.63
N LEU A 137 9.35 6.85 6.37
CA LEU A 137 8.15 6.24 6.97
C LEU A 137 7.95 4.80 6.50
N LEU A 138 8.22 4.53 5.21
CA LEU A 138 8.16 3.16 4.66
C LEU A 138 9.27 2.27 5.25
N MET A 139 10.47 2.80 5.46
CA MET A 139 11.56 2.07 6.13
C MET A 139 11.19 1.71 7.58
N GLY A 140 10.65 2.64 8.36
CA GLY A 140 10.20 2.36 9.71
C GLY A 140 9.10 1.29 9.79
N LEU A 141 8.24 1.21 8.77
CA LEU A 141 7.28 0.13 8.64
C LEU A 141 7.97 -1.20 8.27
N ASP A 142 8.94 -1.19 7.35
CA ASP A 142 9.70 -2.39 6.97
C ASP A 142 10.44 -2.98 8.19
N ASP A 143 11.06 -2.12 9.01
CA ASP A 143 11.73 -2.54 10.25
C ASP A 143 10.73 -3.20 11.21
N ALA A 144 9.55 -2.60 11.42
CA ALA A 144 8.51 -3.19 12.27
C ALA A 144 7.89 -4.47 11.71
N LEU A 145 7.94 -4.67 10.40
CA LEU A 145 7.54 -5.90 9.75
C LEU A 145 8.63 -6.98 9.82
N ALA A 146 9.90 -6.60 9.84
CA ALA A 146 11.03 -7.54 9.97
C ALA A 146 11.20 -8.04 11.40
N ASP A 147 11.15 -7.11 12.35
CA ASP A 147 11.24 -7.39 13.80
C ASP A 147 10.20 -6.55 14.54
N THR A 148 9.27 -7.23 15.21
CA THR A 148 8.18 -6.55 15.89
C THR A 148 8.73 -5.77 17.09
N PRO A 149 8.66 -4.43 17.10
CA PRO A 149 9.22 -3.65 18.19
C PRO A 149 8.50 -3.90 19.52
N ALA A 150 9.13 -3.53 20.62
CA ALA A 150 8.50 -3.59 21.93
C ALA A 150 7.24 -2.70 21.96
N PRO A 151 6.18 -3.10 22.69
CA PRO A 151 4.96 -2.31 22.78
C PRO A 151 5.25 -0.94 23.40
N HIS A 152 4.70 0.11 22.80
CA HIS A 152 4.97 1.49 23.17
C HIS A 152 3.77 2.21 23.80
N GLY A 153 2.60 1.57 23.81
CA GLY A 153 1.35 2.29 24.02
C GLY A 153 0.78 2.18 25.41
N ALA A 154 0.68 3.30 26.10
CA ALA A 154 -0.26 3.45 27.18
C ALA A 154 -1.69 3.57 26.61
N GLY A 155 -2.55 2.63 26.94
CA GLY A 155 -3.97 2.68 26.61
C GLY A 155 -4.50 1.52 25.76
N PRO A 156 -5.83 1.35 25.72
CA PRO A 156 -6.46 0.23 25.02
C PRO A 156 -6.17 0.23 23.52
N LEU A 157 -5.79 -0.91 22.97
CA LEU A 157 -5.55 -1.14 21.53
C LEU A 157 -6.73 -0.67 20.68
N GLU A 158 -7.96 -0.85 21.16
CA GLU A 158 -9.17 -0.45 20.47
C GLU A 158 -9.22 1.05 20.16
N ARG A 159 -8.88 1.91 21.13
CA ARG A 159 -8.81 3.37 20.93
C ARG A 159 -7.72 3.76 19.94
N ARG A 160 -6.56 3.10 20.00
CA ARG A 160 -5.45 3.36 19.08
C ARG A 160 -5.80 2.93 17.66
N LEU A 161 -6.41 1.77 17.48
CA LEU A 161 -6.90 1.32 16.19
C LEU A 161 -8.01 2.25 15.64
N ALA A 162 -8.92 2.70 16.48
CA ALA A 162 -9.93 3.69 16.08
C ALA A 162 -9.30 5.01 15.65
N GLY A 163 -8.28 5.50 16.37
CA GLY A 163 -7.51 6.69 15.97
C GLY A 163 -6.78 6.52 14.64
N ALA A 164 -6.18 5.35 14.40
CA ALA A 164 -5.53 5.04 13.14
C ALA A 164 -6.53 4.97 11.96
N ARG A 165 -7.72 4.41 12.19
CA ARG A 165 -8.82 4.44 11.19
C ARG A 165 -9.29 5.86 10.90
N ALA A 166 -9.40 6.71 11.92
CA ALA A 166 -9.76 8.12 11.74
C ALA A 166 -8.72 8.85 10.86
N LEU A 167 -7.42 8.56 11.00
CA LEU A 167 -6.39 9.11 10.12
C LEU A 167 -6.58 8.64 8.67
N TYR A 168 -6.93 7.36 8.45
CA TYR A 168 -7.25 6.85 7.11
C TYR A 168 -8.49 7.55 6.53
N ASP A 169 -9.55 7.68 7.32
CA ASP A 169 -10.81 8.31 6.92
C ASP A 169 -10.67 9.82 6.62
N GLN A 170 -9.65 10.46 7.20
CA GLN A 170 -9.27 11.84 6.92
C GLN A 170 -8.30 11.98 5.74
N GLY A 171 -7.73 10.86 5.24
CA GLY A 171 -6.71 10.86 4.20
C GLY A 171 -5.33 11.30 4.67
N GLU A 172 -5.08 11.23 5.97
CA GLU A 172 -3.81 11.58 6.62
C GLU A 172 -2.80 10.42 6.52
N HIS A 173 -2.47 10.02 5.28
CA HIS A 173 -1.74 8.80 4.99
C HIS A 173 -0.34 8.78 5.61
N ARG A 174 0.38 9.92 5.63
CA ARG A 174 1.71 10.01 6.23
C ARG A 174 1.66 9.83 7.75
N ARG A 175 0.69 10.47 8.41
CA ARG A 175 0.50 10.33 9.87
C ARG A 175 0.08 8.91 10.25
N LEU A 176 -0.79 8.31 9.44
CA LEU A 176 -1.16 6.91 9.60
C LEU A 176 0.05 6.00 9.48
N LEU A 177 0.86 6.18 8.41
CA LEU A 177 2.06 5.35 8.19
C LEU A 177 3.07 5.50 9.34
N ALA A 178 3.26 6.71 9.86
CA ALA A 178 4.10 6.95 11.04
C ALA A 178 3.61 6.25 12.32
N ALA A 179 2.29 6.08 12.45
CA ALA A 179 1.70 5.41 13.61
C ALA A 179 1.73 3.87 13.51
N MET A 180 1.91 3.31 12.30
CA MET A 180 1.81 1.86 12.06
C MET A 180 2.80 1.02 12.87
N PRO A 181 4.12 1.35 12.97
CA PRO A 181 5.07 0.54 13.73
C PRO A 181 4.64 0.29 15.17
N GLY A 182 4.31 1.35 15.90
CA GLY A 182 3.84 1.25 17.27
C GLY A 182 2.48 0.55 17.43
N LEU A 183 1.58 0.74 16.45
CA LEU A 183 0.28 0.06 16.47
C LEU A 183 0.42 -1.44 16.21
N ILE A 184 1.32 -1.86 15.32
CA ILE A 184 1.64 -3.27 15.05
C ILE A 184 2.22 -3.91 16.31
N ALA A 185 3.18 -3.25 16.97
CA ALA A 185 3.81 -3.74 18.20
C ALA A 185 2.77 -4.00 19.30
N ASP A 186 1.87 -3.04 19.55
CA ASP A 186 0.84 -3.17 20.59
C ASP A 186 -0.20 -4.23 20.23
N ALA A 187 -0.55 -4.34 18.94
CA ALA A 187 -1.49 -5.36 18.50
C ALA A 187 -0.91 -6.78 18.62
N HIS A 188 0.40 -6.97 18.35
CA HIS A 188 1.07 -8.24 18.60
C HIS A 188 1.11 -8.58 20.09
N HIS A 189 1.44 -7.60 20.93
CA HIS A 189 1.44 -7.80 22.39
C HIS A 189 0.04 -8.23 22.88
N ALA A 190 -1.02 -7.54 22.45
CA ALA A 190 -2.39 -7.90 22.81
C ALA A 190 -2.79 -9.30 22.31
N ALA A 191 -2.41 -9.65 21.08
CA ALA A 191 -2.70 -10.96 20.48
C ALA A 191 -2.00 -12.12 21.21
N GLY A 192 -0.95 -11.86 21.98
CA GLY A 192 -0.31 -12.82 22.90
C GLY A 192 -1.27 -13.38 23.95
N SER A 193 -2.35 -12.66 24.27
CA SER A 193 -3.45 -13.14 25.13
C SER A 193 -4.23 -14.34 24.54
N ARG A 194 -4.05 -14.63 23.25
CA ARG A 194 -4.75 -15.65 22.47
C ARG A 194 -6.29 -15.48 22.41
N ARG A 195 -6.79 -14.31 22.78
CA ARG A 195 -8.22 -14.00 22.64
C ARG A 195 -8.55 -13.75 21.16
N SER A 196 -9.63 -14.38 20.68
CA SER A 196 -10.11 -14.23 19.30
C SER A 196 -10.29 -12.76 18.89
N LEU A 197 -10.80 -11.92 19.78
CA LEU A 197 -10.98 -10.49 19.54
C LEU A 197 -9.66 -9.75 19.34
N ASP A 198 -8.63 -10.05 20.12
CA ASP A 198 -7.32 -9.38 20.01
C ASP A 198 -6.58 -9.82 18.75
N GLN A 199 -6.72 -11.10 18.37
CA GLN A 199 -6.23 -11.63 17.10
C GLN A 199 -6.95 -10.99 15.90
N ALA A 200 -8.27 -10.82 15.97
CA ALA A 200 -9.05 -10.10 14.96
C ALA A 200 -8.65 -8.62 14.86
N ARG A 201 -8.32 -7.97 15.98
CA ARG A 201 -7.79 -6.60 15.99
C ARG A 201 -6.42 -6.51 15.33
N LEU A 202 -5.53 -7.48 15.55
CA LEU A 202 -4.23 -7.54 14.86
C LEU A 202 -4.41 -7.73 13.36
N SER A 203 -5.33 -8.59 12.92
CA SER A 203 -5.73 -8.70 11.53
C SER A 203 -6.20 -7.36 10.96
N ALA A 204 -7.03 -6.62 11.71
CA ALA A 204 -7.53 -5.32 11.29
C ALA A 204 -6.42 -4.25 11.21
N VAL A 205 -5.41 -4.30 12.06
CA VAL A 205 -4.21 -3.43 11.98
C VAL A 205 -3.44 -3.70 10.68
N TYR A 206 -3.18 -4.96 10.36
CA TYR A 206 -2.51 -5.32 9.12
C TYR A 206 -3.35 -5.00 7.87
N SER A 207 -4.67 -5.15 7.93
CA SER A 207 -5.58 -4.74 6.85
C SER A 207 -5.52 -3.23 6.61
N LEU A 208 -5.45 -2.42 7.68
CA LEU A 208 -5.33 -0.97 7.58
C LEU A 208 -3.96 -0.55 7.01
N ALA A 209 -2.88 -1.24 7.40
CA ALA A 209 -1.56 -1.04 6.81
C ALA A 209 -1.57 -1.35 5.31
N SER A 210 -2.18 -2.45 4.89
CA SER A 210 -2.35 -2.80 3.47
C SER A 210 -3.12 -1.71 2.71
N ALA A 211 -4.24 -1.25 3.28
CA ALA A 211 -5.08 -0.24 2.64
C ALA A 211 -4.33 1.08 2.38
N VAL A 212 -3.55 1.60 3.34
CA VAL A 212 -2.76 2.82 3.12
C VAL A 212 -1.62 2.59 2.14
N LEU A 213 -0.96 1.44 2.17
CA LEU A 213 0.12 1.09 1.25
C LEU A 213 -0.36 0.98 -0.20
N ILE A 214 -1.58 0.47 -0.43
CA ILE A 214 -2.24 0.49 -1.75
C ILE A 214 -2.42 1.93 -2.25
N LYS A 215 -2.87 2.84 -1.39
CA LYS A 215 -3.03 4.26 -1.73
C LYS A 215 -1.70 4.89 -2.16
N LEU A 216 -0.62 4.53 -1.48
CA LEU A 216 0.75 5.00 -1.76
C LEU A 216 1.42 4.28 -2.95
N GLY A 217 0.79 3.26 -3.53
CA GLY A 217 1.36 2.48 -4.62
C GLY A 217 2.44 1.47 -4.19
N SER A 218 2.62 1.22 -2.89
CA SER A 218 3.59 0.25 -2.35
C SER A 218 3.01 -1.17 -2.34
N HIS A 219 2.75 -1.74 -3.51
CA HIS A 219 1.96 -2.96 -3.65
C HIS A 219 2.64 -4.20 -3.04
N ASP A 220 3.98 -4.29 -3.04
CA ASP A 220 4.70 -5.42 -2.44
C ASP A 220 4.57 -5.42 -0.91
N ARG A 221 4.70 -4.25 -0.27
CA ARG A 221 4.46 -4.10 1.17
C ARG A 221 2.99 -4.33 1.52
N ALA A 222 2.08 -3.84 0.68
CA ALA A 222 0.65 -4.08 0.83
C ALA A 222 0.34 -5.58 0.76
N ARG A 223 1.02 -6.34 -0.12
CA ARG A 223 0.88 -7.79 -0.20
C ARG A 223 1.30 -8.48 1.08
N LEU A 224 2.48 -8.16 1.61
CA LEU A 224 3.00 -8.72 2.85
C LEU A 224 2.05 -8.46 4.03
N THR A 225 1.55 -7.22 4.15
CA THR A 225 0.63 -6.86 5.23
C THR A 225 -0.74 -7.51 5.06
N ALA A 226 -1.26 -7.64 3.84
CA ALA A 226 -2.52 -8.33 3.57
C ALA A 226 -2.44 -9.84 3.84
N ASP A 227 -1.33 -10.49 3.49
CA ASP A 227 -1.08 -11.90 3.82
C ASP A 227 -1.05 -12.12 5.34
N ARG A 228 -0.39 -11.23 6.09
CA ARG A 228 -0.40 -11.28 7.58
C ARG A 228 -1.79 -11.03 8.15
N ALA A 229 -2.53 -10.08 7.60
CA ALA A 229 -3.92 -9.84 7.99
C ALA A 229 -4.76 -11.10 7.86
N ARG A 230 -4.61 -11.82 6.76
CA ARG A 230 -5.31 -13.08 6.51
C ARG A 230 -4.93 -14.15 7.53
N THR A 231 -3.66 -14.36 7.79
CA THR A 231 -3.18 -15.33 8.80
C THR A 231 -3.81 -15.06 10.16
N TRP A 232 -3.81 -13.81 10.63
CA TRP A 232 -4.38 -13.45 11.93
C TRP A 232 -5.91 -13.51 11.95
N ALA A 233 -6.57 -13.27 10.82
CA ALA A 233 -8.01 -13.46 10.68
C ALA A 233 -8.39 -14.94 10.81
N GLU A 234 -7.64 -15.83 10.15
CA GLU A 234 -7.82 -17.29 10.24
C GLU A 234 -7.61 -17.78 11.68
N ILE A 235 -6.54 -17.34 12.35
CA ILE A 235 -6.25 -17.68 13.76
C ILE A 235 -7.39 -17.19 14.69
N SER A 236 -7.97 -16.01 14.41
CA SER A 236 -9.05 -15.45 15.22
C SER A 236 -10.35 -16.25 15.14
N GLY A 237 -10.54 -17.02 14.08
CA GLY A 237 -11.79 -17.74 13.79
C GLY A 237 -13.00 -16.82 13.54
N THR A 238 -12.81 -15.51 13.33
CA THR A 238 -13.88 -14.53 13.18
C THR A 238 -14.26 -14.36 11.71
N PRO A 239 -15.48 -14.73 11.26
CA PRO A 239 -15.85 -14.69 9.83
C PRO A 239 -15.74 -13.29 9.21
N LEU A 240 -16.11 -12.25 9.95
CA LEU A 240 -16.00 -10.86 9.46
C LEU A 240 -14.54 -10.40 9.31
N ALA A 241 -13.64 -10.84 10.19
CA ALA A 241 -12.21 -10.56 10.05
C ALA A 241 -11.64 -11.30 8.83
N ALA A 242 -12.03 -12.55 8.61
CA ALA A 242 -11.63 -13.33 7.44
C ALA A 242 -12.10 -12.67 6.13
N ALA A 243 -13.34 -12.23 6.06
CA ALA A 243 -13.89 -11.50 4.92
C ALA A 243 -13.13 -10.18 4.65
N ALA A 244 -12.82 -9.41 5.71
CA ALA A 244 -12.10 -8.15 5.58
C ALA A 244 -10.66 -8.38 5.07
N ALA A 245 -9.95 -9.35 5.62
CA ALA A 245 -8.59 -9.67 5.21
C ALA A 245 -8.55 -10.23 3.78
N ALA A 246 -9.50 -11.10 3.42
CA ALA A 246 -9.64 -11.61 2.05
C ALA A 246 -9.88 -10.47 1.05
N ARG A 247 -10.71 -9.48 1.41
CA ARG A 247 -10.97 -8.30 0.59
C ARG A 247 -9.69 -7.48 0.37
N GLU A 248 -8.94 -7.16 1.41
CA GLU A 248 -7.70 -6.37 1.29
C GLU A 248 -6.67 -7.12 0.43
N LEU A 249 -6.48 -8.42 0.63
CA LEU A 249 -5.59 -9.23 -0.20
C LEU A 249 -6.03 -9.26 -1.67
N ALA A 250 -7.33 -9.40 -1.92
CA ALA A 250 -7.86 -9.38 -3.29
C ALA A 250 -7.66 -8.02 -3.98
N ILE A 251 -7.75 -6.91 -3.25
CA ILE A 251 -7.45 -5.58 -3.77
C ILE A 251 -5.97 -5.50 -4.20
N VAL A 252 -5.04 -6.01 -3.38
CA VAL A 252 -3.61 -6.05 -3.72
C VAL A 252 -3.37 -6.92 -4.95
N LEU A 253 -3.93 -8.14 -4.98
CA LEU A 253 -3.81 -9.06 -6.13
C LEU A 253 -4.28 -8.40 -7.44
N ARG A 254 -5.39 -7.66 -7.40
CA ARG A 254 -5.89 -6.90 -8.53
C ARG A 254 -4.91 -5.82 -8.98
N HIS A 255 -4.27 -5.09 -8.05
CA HIS A 255 -3.25 -4.10 -8.39
C HIS A 255 -1.98 -4.73 -8.99
N GLN A 256 -1.68 -5.96 -8.64
CA GLN A 256 -0.60 -6.76 -9.23
C GLN A 256 -0.99 -7.48 -10.54
N GLY A 257 -2.17 -7.20 -11.09
CA GLY A 257 -2.66 -7.81 -12.33
C GLY A 257 -3.19 -9.26 -12.16
N GLN A 258 -3.20 -9.79 -10.93
CA GLN A 258 -3.62 -11.16 -10.64
C GLN A 258 -5.15 -11.26 -10.47
N HIS A 259 -5.91 -10.80 -11.47
CA HIS A 259 -7.38 -10.69 -11.40
C HIS A 259 -8.07 -12.02 -11.09
N GLY A 260 -7.59 -13.13 -11.67
CA GLY A 260 -8.18 -14.46 -11.44
C GLY A 260 -8.00 -14.94 -10.00
N ALA A 261 -6.83 -14.73 -9.40
CA ALA A 261 -6.59 -15.07 -8.01
C ALA A 261 -7.44 -14.19 -7.05
N ALA A 262 -7.51 -12.88 -7.33
CA ALA A 262 -8.36 -11.94 -6.59
C ALA A 262 -9.84 -12.39 -6.63
N GLN A 263 -10.31 -12.78 -7.81
CA GLN A 263 -11.69 -13.24 -7.98
C GLN A 263 -11.98 -14.50 -7.15
N ARG A 264 -11.17 -15.55 -7.29
CA ARG A 264 -11.37 -16.81 -6.55
C ARG A 264 -11.38 -16.59 -5.04
N LEU A 265 -10.41 -15.82 -4.52
CA LEU A 265 -10.33 -15.49 -3.10
C LEU A 265 -11.59 -14.79 -2.61
N MET A 266 -12.05 -13.80 -3.36
CA MET A 266 -13.22 -13.01 -3.00
C MET A 266 -14.52 -13.81 -3.13
N SER A 267 -14.68 -14.63 -4.19
CA SER A 267 -15.87 -15.47 -4.35
C SER A 267 -16.01 -16.42 -3.17
N SER A 268 -14.93 -17.17 -2.83
CA SER A 268 -14.97 -18.07 -1.67
C SER A 268 -15.38 -17.34 -0.36
N ALA A 269 -14.78 -16.19 -0.07
CA ALA A 269 -15.13 -15.44 1.14
C ALA A 269 -16.56 -14.84 1.10
N THR A 270 -17.08 -14.56 -0.09
CA THR A 270 -18.46 -14.09 -0.26
C THR A 270 -19.46 -15.23 -0.07
N ASP A 271 -19.15 -16.42 -0.62
CA ASP A 271 -19.95 -17.64 -0.47
C ASP A 271 -20.03 -18.07 1.00
N ASP A 272 -18.92 -17.96 1.76
CA ASP A 272 -18.88 -18.23 3.21
C ASP A 272 -19.81 -17.28 4.00
N LEU A 273 -19.82 -15.99 3.62
CA LEU A 273 -20.74 -15.01 4.23
C LEU A 273 -22.19 -15.31 3.89
N GLU A 274 -22.49 -15.66 2.64
CA GLU A 274 -23.85 -15.98 2.21
C GLU A 274 -24.36 -17.26 2.89
N ALA A 275 -23.51 -18.28 3.01
CA ALA A 275 -23.82 -19.52 3.74
C ALA A 275 -24.15 -19.27 5.23
N SER A 276 -23.65 -18.18 5.84
CA SER A 276 -24.01 -17.77 7.20
C SER A 276 -25.46 -17.26 7.31
N GLY A 277 -26.14 -17.07 6.18
CA GLY A 277 -27.54 -16.63 6.06
C GLY A 277 -27.75 -15.14 6.23
N LEU A 278 -26.69 -14.31 6.23
CA LEU A 278 -26.72 -12.83 6.31
C LEU A 278 -27.66 -12.29 7.40
N ARG A 279 -27.65 -12.93 8.58
CA ARG A 279 -28.63 -12.71 9.67
C ARG A 279 -28.44 -11.38 10.41
N THR A 280 -27.32 -10.69 10.19
CA THR A 280 -27.02 -9.43 10.87
C THR A 280 -26.69 -8.34 9.85
N ASP A 281 -26.91 -7.08 10.24
CA ASP A 281 -26.49 -5.93 9.43
C ASP A 281 -24.98 -5.96 9.13
N ALA A 282 -24.17 -6.47 10.06
CA ALA A 282 -22.74 -6.57 9.88
C ALA A 282 -22.36 -7.56 8.77
N THR A 283 -23.00 -8.73 8.72
CA THR A 283 -22.77 -9.73 7.65
C THR A 283 -23.35 -9.26 6.32
N THR A 284 -24.52 -8.61 6.33
CA THR A 284 -25.12 -8.01 5.12
C THR A 284 -24.24 -6.88 4.56
N ALA A 285 -23.69 -6.03 5.42
CA ALA A 285 -22.77 -4.96 5.01
C ALA A 285 -21.45 -5.53 4.42
N ALA A 286 -20.91 -6.58 5.07
CA ALA A 286 -19.73 -7.29 4.55
C ALA A 286 -20.02 -7.85 3.16
N TYR A 287 -21.11 -8.60 3.00
CA TYR A 287 -21.51 -9.17 1.72
C TYR A 287 -21.66 -8.10 0.63
N ALA A 288 -22.39 -7.01 0.88
CA ALA A 288 -22.55 -5.93 -0.08
C ALA A 288 -21.21 -5.30 -0.49
N GLN A 289 -20.31 -5.07 0.47
CA GLN A 289 -19.01 -4.47 0.18
C GLN A 289 -18.06 -5.43 -0.54
N MET A 290 -18.15 -6.74 -0.27
CA MET A 290 -17.44 -7.79 -0.97
C MET A 290 -17.88 -7.84 -2.44
N LEU A 291 -19.20 -7.83 -2.71
CA LEU A 291 -19.75 -7.76 -4.06
C LEU A 291 -19.27 -6.53 -4.84
N CYS A 292 -19.22 -5.36 -4.22
CA CYS A 292 -18.64 -4.15 -4.85
C CYS A 292 -17.18 -4.36 -5.27
N THR A 293 -16.37 -5.02 -4.43
CA THR A 293 -14.97 -5.31 -4.73
C THR A 293 -14.83 -6.36 -5.84
N LEU A 294 -15.68 -7.38 -5.84
CA LEU A 294 -15.79 -8.38 -6.91
C LEU A 294 -16.19 -7.73 -8.24
N ALA A 295 -17.23 -6.91 -8.23
CA ALA A 295 -17.71 -6.19 -9.40
C ALA A 295 -16.60 -5.36 -10.06
N TYR A 296 -15.86 -4.59 -9.24
CA TYR A 296 -14.74 -3.81 -9.77
C TYR A 296 -13.59 -4.71 -10.28
N THR A 297 -13.34 -5.86 -9.64
CA THR A 297 -12.33 -6.82 -10.09
C THR A 297 -12.74 -7.49 -11.42
N ALA A 298 -14.01 -7.86 -11.57
CA ALA A 298 -14.57 -8.38 -12.81
C ALA A 298 -14.52 -7.34 -13.95
N ALA A 299 -14.85 -6.08 -13.64
CA ALA A 299 -14.75 -4.98 -14.59
C ALA A 299 -13.31 -4.77 -15.09
N ARG A 300 -12.32 -4.81 -14.18
CA ARG A 300 -10.89 -4.73 -14.53
C ARG A 300 -10.41 -5.91 -15.39
N ALA A 301 -11.10 -7.05 -15.32
CA ALA A 301 -10.86 -8.23 -16.16
C ALA A 301 -11.72 -8.23 -17.44
N GLY A 302 -12.46 -7.17 -17.75
CA GLY A 302 -13.32 -7.06 -18.93
C GLY A 302 -14.62 -7.84 -18.85
N ARG A 303 -14.97 -8.43 -17.70
CA ARG A 303 -16.16 -9.27 -17.53
C ARG A 303 -17.39 -8.44 -17.19
N ARG A 304 -17.92 -7.75 -18.22
CA ARG A 304 -18.99 -6.78 -18.10
C ARG A 304 -20.25 -7.32 -17.41
N ALA A 305 -20.78 -8.44 -17.90
CA ALA A 305 -22.03 -8.99 -17.38
C ALA A 305 -21.94 -9.36 -15.89
N GLU A 306 -20.85 -10.00 -15.46
CA GLU A 306 -20.60 -10.34 -14.08
C GLU A 306 -20.46 -9.05 -13.21
N ALA A 307 -19.70 -8.06 -13.68
CA ALA A 307 -19.48 -6.83 -12.93
C ALA A 307 -20.81 -6.09 -12.68
N LEU A 308 -21.69 -6.00 -13.65
CA LEU A 308 -22.98 -5.35 -13.51
C LEU A 308 -23.92 -6.15 -12.60
N ALA A 309 -24.01 -7.48 -12.79
CA ALA A 309 -24.85 -8.35 -11.94
C ALA A 309 -24.44 -8.24 -10.44
N MET A 310 -23.14 -8.26 -10.14
CA MET A 310 -22.62 -8.13 -8.77
C MET A 310 -22.90 -6.71 -8.21
N THR A 311 -22.82 -5.67 -9.05
CA THR A 311 -23.17 -4.29 -8.64
C THR A 311 -24.63 -4.19 -8.24
N ASP A 312 -25.53 -4.80 -9.03
CA ASP A 312 -26.96 -4.78 -8.74
C ASP A 312 -27.31 -5.59 -7.50
N GLU A 313 -26.65 -6.74 -7.29
CA GLU A 313 -26.79 -7.51 -6.05
C GLU A 313 -26.29 -6.72 -4.83
N ALA A 314 -25.13 -6.09 -4.92
CA ALA A 314 -24.62 -5.21 -3.86
C ALA A 314 -25.62 -4.10 -3.51
N ARG A 315 -26.28 -3.53 -4.53
CA ARG A 315 -27.31 -2.49 -4.35
C ARG A 315 -28.55 -3.04 -3.63
N ARG A 316 -29.00 -4.26 -3.98
CA ARG A 316 -30.10 -4.93 -3.28
C ARG A 316 -29.75 -5.21 -1.80
N ALA A 317 -28.55 -5.71 -1.55
CA ALA A 317 -28.10 -5.98 -0.18
C ALA A 317 -27.96 -4.68 0.64
N ALA A 318 -27.40 -3.61 0.08
CA ALA A 318 -27.23 -2.33 0.78
C ALA A 318 -28.55 -1.65 1.13
N ARG A 319 -29.60 -1.83 0.34
CA ARG A 319 -30.94 -1.29 0.63
C ARG A 319 -31.62 -1.93 1.85
N ARG A 320 -31.14 -3.10 2.29
CA ARG A 320 -31.64 -3.77 3.51
C ARG A 320 -31.01 -3.24 4.79
N LEU A 321 -29.93 -2.45 4.65
CA LEU A 321 -29.18 -1.92 5.79
C LEU A 321 -29.87 -0.66 6.35
N PRO A 322 -29.71 -0.39 7.65
CA PRO A 322 -30.22 0.84 8.26
C PRO A 322 -29.54 2.07 7.62
N PRO A 323 -30.26 3.20 7.53
CA PRO A 323 -29.73 4.42 6.91
C PRO A 323 -28.54 5.01 7.66
N VAL A 324 -28.44 4.77 8.96
CA VAL A 324 -27.34 5.23 9.81
C VAL A 324 -26.39 4.06 10.05
N ILE A 325 -25.14 4.20 9.57
CA ILE A 325 -24.09 3.21 9.76
C ILE A 325 -23.45 3.46 11.13
N PRO A 326 -23.48 2.50 12.08
CA PRO A 326 -22.79 2.64 13.36
C PRO A 326 -21.30 2.85 13.18
N GLN A 327 -20.72 3.74 13.98
CA GLN A 327 -19.29 3.98 14.00
C GLN A 327 -18.50 2.73 14.40
N GLY A 328 -17.28 2.58 13.88
CA GLY A 328 -16.39 1.47 14.24
C GLY A 328 -16.69 0.14 13.56
N ARG A 329 -17.68 0.06 12.68
CA ARG A 329 -17.93 -1.17 11.89
C ARG A 329 -16.77 -1.47 10.94
N LEU A 330 -16.46 -2.75 10.85
CA LEU A 330 -15.42 -3.25 9.94
C LEU A 330 -15.81 -3.04 8.45
N PHE A 331 -17.11 -3.14 8.17
CA PHE A 331 -17.71 -2.85 6.87
C PHE A 331 -18.76 -1.74 7.01
N ALA A 332 -18.52 -0.66 6.28
CA ALA A 332 -19.40 0.51 6.26
C ALA A 332 -19.80 0.79 4.81
N ILE A 333 -20.98 0.28 4.42
CA ILE A 333 -21.52 0.42 3.07
C ILE A 333 -22.92 1.01 3.14
N SER A 334 -23.20 1.99 2.30
CA SER A 334 -24.52 2.58 2.09
C SER A 334 -24.92 2.43 0.61
N PRO A 335 -26.19 2.63 0.25
CA PRO A 335 -26.59 2.67 -1.16
C PRO A 335 -25.75 3.65 -1.98
N ALA A 336 -25.48 4.86 -1.48
CA ALA A 336 -24.62 5.83 -2.14
C ALA A 336 -23.18 5.33 -2.32
N ALA A 337 -22.68 4.57 -1.36
CA ALA A 337 -21.34 3.96 -1.49
C ALA A 337 -21.31 2.88 -2.59
N VAL A 338 -22.39 2.11 -2.77
CA VAL A 338 -22.51 1.16 -3.89
C VAL A 338 -22.54 1.90 -5.23
N ASP A 339 -23.29 3.00 -5.32
CA ASP A 339 -23.34 3.82 -6.54
C ASP A 339 -21.97 4.45 -6.85
N LEU A 340 -21.19 4.83 -5.82
CA LEU A 340 -19.79 5.25 -6.02
C LEU A 340 -18.92 4.12 -6.56
N TYR A 341 -19.11 2.87 -6.11
CA TYR A 341 -18.44 1.73 -6.72
C TYR A 341 -18.89 1.52 -8.18
N ALA A 342 -20.16 1.75 -8.51
CA ALA A 342 -20.66 1.65 -9.88
C ALA A 342 -19.96 2.64 -10.82
N VAL A 343 -19.66 3.88 -10.37
CA VAL A 343 -18.82 4.83 -11.12
C VAL A 343 -17.49 4.18 -11.50
N GLY A 344 -16.80 3.57 -10.52
CA GLY A 344 -15.53 2.89 -10.75
C GLY A 344 -15.66 1.66 -11.67
N VAL A 345 -16.74 0.89 -11.54
CA VAL A 345 -17.03 -0.29 -12.39
C VAL A 345 -17.20 0.12 -13.85
N HIS A 346 -18.05 1.09 -14.13
CA HIS A 346 -18.27 1.58 -15.50
C HIS A 346 -17.00 2.21 -16.09
N TRP A 347 -16.26 3.01 -15.28
CA TRP A 347 -14.97 3.52 -15.74
C TRP A 347 -13.98 2.38 -16.08
N ALA A 348 -13.91 1.33 -15.25
CA ALA A 348 -13.01 0.20 -15.48
C ALA A 348 -13.40 -0.62 -16.73
N LEU A 349 -14.67 -0.60 -17.12
CA LEU A 349 -15.19 -1.18 -18.35
C LEU A 349 -14.99 -0.29 -19.60
N GLY A 350 -14.36 0.89 -19.45
CA GLY A 350 -14.18 1.84 -20.54
C GLY A 350 -15.42 2.68 -20.88
N ASP A 351 -16.47 2.61 -20.07
CA ASP A 351 -17.75 3.29 -20.28
C ASP A 351 -17.83 4.57 -19.45
N ALA A 352 -17.14 5.62 -19.92
CA ALA A 352 -17.07 6.88 -19.21
C ALA A 352 -18.46 7.57 -19.08
N GLY A 353 -19.33 7.43 -20.07
CA GLY A 353 -20.68 7.97 -20.04
C GLY A 353 -21.51 7.34 -18.92
N ALA A 354 -21.58 6.01 -18.88
CA ALA A 354 -22.28 5.30 -17.83
C ALA A 354 -21.65 5.53 -16.43
N ALA A 355 -20.33 5.73 -16.33
CA ALA A 355 -19.68 6.12 -15.09
C ALA A 355 -20.17 7.48 -14.58
N LEU A 356 -20.27 8.46 -15.46
CA LEU A 356 -20.79 9.79 -15.12
C LEU A 356 -22.27 9.76 -14.76
N ASP A 357 -23.06 8.96 -15.46
CA ASP A 357 -24.47 8.75 -15.13
C ASP A 357 -24.66 8.12 -13.74
N ALA A 358 -23.86 7.10 -13.41
CA ALA A 358 -23.89 6.48 -12.08
C ALA A 358 -23.54 7.48 -10.96
N GLY A 359 -22.68 8.45 -11.25
CA GLY A 359 -22.23 9.47 -10.28
C GLY A 359 -23.10 10.73 -10.23
N ARG A 360 -23.99 10.98 -11.19
CA ARG A 360 -24.69 12.28 -11.37
C ARG A 360 -25.48 12.77 -10.16
N ASN A 361 -26.03 11.83 -9.38
CA ASN A 361 -26.85 12.15 -8.20
C ASN A 361 -26.07 12.04 -6.89
N LEU A 362 -24.78 11.64 -6.95
CA LEU A 362 -23.94 11.58 -5.77
C LEU A 362 -23.50 12.98 -5.34
N ARG A 363 -23.52 13.20 -4.03
CA ARG A 363 -23.11 14.46 -3.40
C ARG A 363 -22.12 14.15 -2.27
N PRO A 364 -21.17 15.04 -1.94
CA PRO A 364 -20.24 14.86 -0.83
C PRO A 364 -20.92 14.52 0.50
N GLU A 365 -22.11 15.08 0.75
CA GLU A 365 -22.89 14.90 1.98
C GLU A 365 -23.38 13.45 2.16
N HIS A 366 -23.43 12.65 1.09
CA HIS A 366 -23.76 11.23 1.17
C HIS A 366 -22.64 10.40 1.83
N PHE A 367 -21.47 11.01 2.03
CA PHE A 367 -20.28 10.30 2.52
C PHE A 367 -19.76 10.88 3.83
N PRO A 368 -19.67 10.06 4.89
CA PRO A 368 -19.32 10.55 6.22
C PRO A 368 -17.84 10.93 6.36
N THR A 369 -16.95 10.31 5.56
CA THR A 369 -15.49 10.50 5.70
C THR A 369 -14.92 11.40 4.60
N ALA A 370 -13.87 12.15 4.92
CA ALA A 370 -13.13 12.97 3.95
C ALA A 370 -12.56 12.11 2.81
N GLU A 371 -12.08 10.91 3.14
CA GLU A 371 -11.61 9.92 2.16
C GLU A 371 -12.69 9.59 1.13
N ARG A 372 -13.92 9.30 1.57
CA ARG A 372 -15.02 8.94 0.66
C ARG A 372 -15.49 10.13 -0.18
N ARG A 373 -15.51 11.34 0.39
CA ARG A 373 -15.83 12.58 -0.37
C ARG A 373 -14.79 12.83 -1.45
N ALA A 374 -13.51 12.74 -1.12
CA ALA A 374 -12.42 12.87 -2.08
C ALA A 374 -12.44 11.74 -3.12
N ARG A 375 -12.81 10.52 -2.71
CA ARG A 375 -12.95 9.38 -3.62
C ARG A 375 -14.01 9.64 -4.69
N LEU A 376 -15.14 10.24 -4.34
CA LEU A 376 -16.14 10.67 -5.32
C LEU A 376 -15.49 11.58 -6.38
N GLY A 377 -14.80 12.64 -5.96
CA GLY A 377 -14.12 13.56 -6.87
C GLY A 377 -13.07 12.87 -7.76
N THR A 378 -12.23 11.99 -7.18
CA THR A 378 -11.20 11.30 -7.97
C THR A 378 -11.77 10.25 -8.93
N ASP A 379 -12.85 9.56 -8.61
CA ASP A 379 -13.48 8.60 -9.52
C ASP A 379 -14.27 9.31 -10.63
N MET A 380 -14.94 10.42 -10.32
CA MET A 380 -15.56 11.30 -11.34
C MET A 380 -14.51 11.94 -12.26
N ALA A 381 -13.38 12.39 -11.71
CA ALA A 381 -12.28 12.95 -12.49
C ALA A 381 -11.71 11.94 -13.51
N ARG A 382 -11.59 10.66 -13.12
CA ARG A 382 -11.18 9.59 -14.04
C ARG A 382 -12.16 9.41 -15.20
N ALA A 383 -13.45 9.48 -14.92
CA ALA A 383 -14.48 9.37 -15.95
C ALA A 383 -14.47 10.59 -16.89
N TRP A 384 -14.35 11.82 -16.35
CA TRP A 384 -14.22 13.04 -17.16
C TRP A 384 -12.93 13.03 -17.98
N TRP A 385 -11.80 12.57 -17.41
CA TRP A 385 -10.53 12.45 -18.12
C TRP A 385 -10.63 11.47 -19.29
N ALA A 386 -11.23 10.30 -19.07
CA ALA A 386 -11.49 9.32 -20.12
C ALA A 386 -12.40 9.88 -21.22
N TRP A 387 -13.27 10.82 -20.87
CA TRP A 387 -14.15 11.51 -21.83
C TRP A 387 -13.53 12.79 -22.41
N GLN A 388 -12.23 13.02 -22.17
CA GLN A 388 -11.48 14.16 -22.68
C GLN A 388 -12.10 15.52 -22.30
N ARG A 389 -12.52 15.67 -21.05
CA ARG A 389 -13.10 16.88 -20.48
C ARG A 389 -12.17 17.47 -19.43
N PRO A 390 -11.10 18.22 -19.83
CA PRO A 390 -10.07 18.71 -18.90
C PRO A 390 -10.61 19.67 -17.84
N GLU A 391 -11.58 20.51 -18.17
CA GLU A 391 -12.18 21.46 -17.23
C GLU A 391 -12.91 20.74 -16.10
N GLN A 392 -13.80 19.78 -16.44
CA GLN A 392 -14.54 18.99 -15.48
C GLN A 392 -13.61 18.09 -14.67
N THR A 393 -12.57 17.54 -15.30
CA THR A 393 -11.53 16.76 -14.62
C THR A 393 -10.83 17.60 -13.56
N THR A 394 -10.39 18.82 -13.92
CA THR A 394 -9.70 19.73 -13.01
C THR A 394 -10.60 20.13 -11.84
N HIS A 395 -11.86 20.48 -12.12
CA HIS A 395 -12.83 20.84 -11.07
C HIS A 395 -13.05 19.69 -10.09
N ALA A 396 -13.28 18.47 -10.58
CA ALA A 396 -13.46 17.28 -9.74
C ALA A 396 -12.22 16.94 -8.90
N LEU A 397 -11.00 17.15 -9.42
CA LEU A 397 -9.77 16.96 -8.68
C LEU A 397 -9.52 18.06 -7.63
N LEU A 398 -9.89 19.30 -7.90
CA LEU A 398 -9.83 20.38 -6.91
C LEU A 398 -10.79 20.14 -5.76
N ASP A 399 -12.01 19.68 -6.04
CA ASP A 399 -12.97 19.30 -5.00
C ASP A 399 -12.48 18.11 -4.17
N ALA A 400 -11.89 17.11 -4.84
CA ALA A 400 -11.25 16.00 -4.16
C ALA A 400 -10.09 16.46 -3.26
N TYR A 401 -9.25 17.37 -3.73
CA TYR A 401 -8.13 17.94 -2.98
C TYR A 401 -8.60 18.72 -1.75
N ARG A 402 -9.65 19.53 -1.89
CA ARG A 402 -10.25 20.26 -0.76
C ARG A 402 -10.83 19.32 0.30
N ALA A 403 -11.44 18.21 -0.13
CA ALA A 403 -12.01 17.23 0.78
C ALA A 403 -10.92 16.42 1.51
N SER A 404 -9.88 15.99 0.80
CA SER A 404 -8.74 15.23 1.33
C SER A 404 -7.52 15.36 0.41
N PRO A 405 -6.55 16.23 0.75
CA PRO A 405 -5.34 16.42 -0.05
C PRO A 405 -4.58 15.11 -0.32
N GLY A 406 -4.51 14.20 0.64
CA GLY A 406 -3.82 12.92 0.52
C GLY A 406 -4.39 12.02 -0.59
N GLU A 407 -5.70 12.07 -0.83
CA GLU A 407 -6.33 11.28 -1.89
C GLU A 407 -5.93 11.71 -3.32
N VAL A 408 -5.49 12.93 -3.49
CA VAL A 408 -4.99 13.43 -4.78
C VAL A 408 -3.47 13.36 -4.83
N ARG A 409 -2.78 13.84 -3.78
CA ARG A 409 -1.33 13.96 -3.72
C ARG A 409 -0.62 12.62 -3.64
N ASP A 410 -1.13 11.68 -2.81
CA ASP A 410 -0.38 10.48 -2.46
C ASP A 410 -0.67 9.29 -3.41
N ARG A 411 -1.73 9.37 -4.23
CA ARG A 411 -2.13 8.29 -5.15
C ARG A 411 -1.47 8.44 -6.53
N PRO A 412 -0.56 7.52 -6.94
CA PRO A 412 0.20 7.64 -8.18
C PRO A 412 -0.67 7.82 -9.43
N ALA A 413 -1.77 7.05 -9.54
CA ALA A 413 -2.66 7.13 -10.69
C ALA A 413 -3.42 8.47 -10.81
N ILE A 414 -3.66 9.15 -9.69
CA ILE A 414 -4.31 10.47 -9.69
C ILE A 414 -3.26 11.56 -9.99
N ARG A 415 -2.08 11.46 -9.40
CA ARG A 415 -0.97 12.37 -9.74
C ARG A 415 -0.64 12.35 -11.23
N HIS A 416 -0.66 11.16 -11.84
CA HIS A 416 -0.44 11.04 -13.27
C HIS A 416 -1.45 11.88 -14.09
N ILE A 417 -2.74 11.83 -13.73
CA ILE A 417 -3.76 12.68 -14.38
C ILE A 417 -3.46 14.17 -14.16
N VAL A 418 -3.04 14.56 -12.96
CA VAL A 418 -2.68 15.98 -12.68
C VAL A 418 -1.48 16.42 -13.53
N THR A 419 -0.47 15.57 -13.67
CA THR A 419 0.71 15.85 -14.51
C THR A 419 0.29 15.98 -15.99
N GLU A 420 -0.48 15.04 -16.52
CA GLU A 420 -0.95 15.09 -17.89
C GLU A 420 -1.85 16.32 -18.17
N LEU A 421 -2.69 16.72 -17.20
CA LEU A 421 -3.47 17.97 -17.28
C LEU A 421 -2.55 19.18 -17.42
N ALA A 422 -1.50 19.26 -16.60
CA ALA A 422 -0.55 20.38 -16.63
C ALA A 422 0.23 20.44 -17.94
N GLU A 423 0.59 19.30 -18.51
CA GLU A 423 1.33 19.20 -19.78
C GLU A 423 0.43 19.51 -21.00
N ARG A 424 -0.75 18.91 -21.06
CA ARG A 424 -1.61 18.97 -22.25
C ARG A 424 -2.61 20.13 -22.24
N HIS A 425 -3.01 20.58 -21.05
CA HIS A 425 -4.06 21.59 -20.87
C HIS A 425 -3.65 22.70 -19.87
N PRO A 426 -2.44 23.32 -20.01
CA PRO A 426 -1.90 24.27 -19.03
C PRO A 426 -2.73 25.56 -18.91
N ARG A 427 -3.59 25.85 -19.90
CA ARG A 427 -4.46 27.04 -19.92
C ARG A 427 -5.81 26.80 -19.27
N THR A 428 -6.16 25.57 -18.96
CA THR A 428 -7.42 25.24 -18.27
C THR A 428 -7.42 25.83 -16.87
N SER A 429 -8.52 26.48 -16.50
CA SER A 429 -8.66 27.11 -15.18
C SER A 429 -8.44 26.09 -14.05
N GLY A 430 -7.65 26.49 -13.05
CA GLY A 430 -7.33 25.66 -11.87
C GLY A 430 -6.22 24.62 -12.07
N VAL A 431 -5.78 24.31 -13.28
CA VAL A 431 -4.73 23.30 -13.52
C VAL A 431 -3.42 23.69 -12.86
N ARG A 432 -3.00 24.96 -12.94
CA ARG A 432 -1.76 25.44 -12.31
C ARG A 432 -1.84 25.34 -10.78
N GLU A 433 -2.97 25.76 -10.20
CA GLU A 433 -3.24 25.66 -8.77
C GLU A 433 -3.13 24.20 -8.30
N LEU A 434 -3.85 23.29 -8.98
CA LEU A 434 -3.86 21.87 -8.67
C LEU A 434 -2.47 21.24 -8.79
N HIS A 435 -1.74 21.53 -9.87
CA HIS A 435 -0.39 21.00 -10.09
C HIS A 435 0.59 21.46 -9.01
N THR A 436 0.57 22.77 -8.69
CA THR A 436 1.40 23.35 -7.62
C THR A 436 1.09 22.72 -6.27
N ALA A 437 -0.20 22.57 -5.91
CA ALA A 437 -0.63 21.99 -4.65
C ALA A 437 -0.19 20.51 -4.49
N VAL A 438 -0.14 19.76 -5.60
CA VAL A 438 0.27 18.35 -5.60
C VAL A 438 1.79 18.19 -5.57
N THR A 439 2.56 19.09 -6.22
CA THR A 439 4.01 18.98 -6.36
C THR A 439 4.79 19.61 -5.19
N GLN A 440 4.32 20.70 -4.61
CA GLN A 440 5.02 21.38 -3.49
C GLN A 440 4.95 20.61 -2.16
N ALA A 441 4.09 19.62 -2.04
CA ALA A 441 3.92 18.82 -0.82
C ALA A 441 4.67 17.49 -0.85
N LEU A 442 5.49 17.24 -1.87
CA LEU A 442 6.36 16.06 -2.01
C LEU A 442 7.72 16.31 -1.36
#